data_a0d45f995cb096c6285c8e6a92f70535
#
_entry.id   a0d45f995cb096c6285c8e6a92f70535
#
_cell.length_a   1.000
_cell.length_b   1.000
_cell.length_c   1.000
_cell.angle_alpha   90.00
_cell.angle_beta   90.00
_cell.angle_gamma   90.00
#
_symmetry.space_group_name_H-M   'P 1'
#
loop_
_entity.id
_entity.type
_entity.pdbx_description
1 polymer ?
#
loop_
_entity_poly.entity_id
_entity_poly.type
_entity_poly.pdbx_seq_one_letter_code
_entity_poly.pdbx_strand_id
1 'polypeptide(L)'
;MVDADAVREALHEVEDPELEISIVELGLVYDIRIEDRDEGPHAEIDMTLTSPGCPVAPQIMAATHRAALTSGVASVHVNLVWVPRWDPRVHASDDAKMDMGVWD
;
A
#
# COMPACT_ATOMS: atom_id res chain seq x y z
N MET A 1 -17.79 -2.74 -11.23
CA MET A 1 -16.45 -2.65 -11.81
C MET A 1 -15.44 -2.26 -10.75
N VAL A 2 -14.30 -2.92 -10.70
CA VAL A 2 -13.25 -2.61 -9.74
C VAL A 2 -12.46 -1.40 -10.24
N ASP A 3 -12.23 -0.43 -9.36
CA ASP A 3 -11.41 0.74 -9.67
C ASP A 3 -10.28 0.88 -8.62
N ALA A 4 -9.42 1.88 -8.80
CA ALA A 4 -8.29 2.10 -7.90
C ALA A 4 -8.74 2.38 -6.47
N ASP A 5 -9.88 3.06 -6.30
CA ASP A 5 -10.41 3.36 -4.96
C ASP A 5 -10.84 2.09 -4.24
N ALA A 6 -11.43 1.13 -4.96
CA ALA A 6 -11.83 -0.15 -4.37
C ALA A 6 -10.60 -0.94 -3.89
N VAL A 7 -9.52 -0.92 -4.67
CA VAL A 7 -8.27 -1.58 -4.28
C VAL A 7 -7.68 -0.87 -3.06
N ARG A 8 -7.63 0.46 -3.07
CA ARG A 8 -7.11 1.24 -1.94
C ARG A 8 -7.88 0.96 -0.66
N GLU A 9 -9.20 0.88 -0.75
CA GLU A 9 -10.05 0.56 0.40
C GLU A 9 -9.70 -0.84 0.96
N ALA A 10 -9.49 -1.81 0.09
CA ALA A 10 -9.09 -3.16 0.52
C ALA A 10 -7.73 -3.12 1.22
N LEU A 11 -6.81 -2.28 0.75
CA LEU A 11 -5.46 -2.17 1.33
C LEU A 11 -5.44 -1.51 2.70
N HIS A 12 -6.51 -0.81 3.10
CA HIS A 12 -6.60 -0.23 4.45
C HIS A 12 -6.48 -1.27 5.56
N GLU A 13 -6.80 -2.53 5.27
CA GLU A 13 -6.70 -3.61 6.25
C GLU A 13 -5.26 -4.08 6.48
N VAL A 14 -4.33 -3.69 5.61
CA VAL A 14 -2.93 -4.07 5.73
C VAL A 14 -2.22 -3.08 6.64
N GLU A 15 -1.64 -3.57 7.73
CA GLU A 15 -0.91 -2.74 8.68
C GLU A 15 0.56 -3.09 8.67
N ASP A 16 1.40 -2.06 8.86
CA ASP A 16 2.82 -2.26 9.12
C ASP A 16 2.95 -2.91 10.50
N PRO A 17 3.55 -4.11 10.63
CA PRO A 17 3.58 -4.82 11.91
C PRO A 17 4.42 -4.12 12.98
N GLU A 18 5.33 -3.24 12.59
CA GLU A 18 6.14 -2.50 13.55
C GLU A 18 5.39 -1.29 14.12
N LEU A 19 4.59 -0.63 13.29
CA LEU A 19 3.89 0.60 13.66
C LEU A 19 2.42 0.36 14.01
N GLU A 20 1.86 -0.77 13.57
CA GLU A 20 0.44 -1.12 13.74
C GLU A 20 -0.49 -0.07 13.13
N ILE A 21 -0.06 0.53 12.03
CA ILE A 21 -0.81 1.55 11.28
C ILE A 21 -0.99 1.06 9.85
N SER A 22 -2.17 1.30 9.28
CA SER A 22 -2.46 0.92 7.90
C SER A 22 -1.43 1.50 6.93
N ILE A 23 -0.98 0.68 5.96
CA ILE A 23 -0.04 1.12 4.93
C ILE A 23 -0.60 2.27 4.09
N VAL A 24 -1.93 2.36 3.93
CA VAL A 24 -2.57 3.47 3.22
C VAL A 24 -2.43 4.76 4.03
N GLU A 25 -2.69 4.68 5.33
CA GLU A 25 -2.56 5.84 6.22
C GLU A 25 -1.11 6.30 6.35
N LEU A 26 -0.16 5.37 6.31
CA LEU A 26 1.25 5.71 6.34
C LEU A 26 1.73 6.35 5.02
N GLY A 27 0.93 6.24 3.96
CA GLY A 27 1.34 6.76 2.66
C GLY A 27 2.35 5.89 1.94
N LEU A 28 2.36 4.59 2.24
CA LEU A 28 3.28 3.64 1.60
C LEU A 28 2.80 3.20 0.22
N VAL A 29 1.52 3.38 -0.08
CA VAL A 29 0.95 3.06 -1.40
C VAL A 29 1.01 4.32 -2.26
N TYR A 30 1.89 4.33 -3.25
CA TYR A 30 2.13 5.51 -4.07
C TYR A 30 1.19 5.61 -5.27
N ASP A 31 0.86 4.48 -5.89
CA ASP A 31 -0.02 4.50 -7.06
C ASP A 31 -0.72 3.16 -7.23
N ILE A 32 -1.92 3.20 -7.76
CA ILE A 32 -2.71 2.02 -8.08
C ILE A 32 -3.27 2.22 -9.48
N ARG A 33 -2.95 1.29 -10.39
CA ARG A 33 -3.44 1.32 -11.77
C ARG A 33 -4.23 0.06 -12.05
N ILE A 34 -5.36 0.21 -12.69
CA ILE A 34 -6.20 -0.92 -13.09
C ILE A 34 -6.10 -1.08 -14.61
N GLU A 35 -5.76 -2.28 -15.03
CA GLU A 35 -5.66 -2.62 -16.46
C GLU A 35 -6.68 -3.71 -16.77
N ASP A 36 -7.36 -3.59 -17.91
CA ASP A 36 -8.24 -4.63 -18.39
C ASP A 36 -7.43 -5.69 -19.13
N ARG A 37 -7.49 -6.92 -18.64
CA ARG A 37 -6.80 -8.06 -19.25
C ARG A 37 -7.81 -9.15 -19.59
N ASP A 38 -7.38 -10.15 -20.36
CA ASP A 38 -8.25 -11.24 -20.79
C ASP A 38 -8.88 -12.00 -19.62
N GLU A 39 -8.12 -12.21 -18.55
CA GLU A 39 -8.62 -12.90 -17.35
C GLU A 39 -9.47 -12.00 -16.45
N GLY A 40 -9.55 -10.69 -16.73
CA GLY A 40 -10.29 -9.71 -15.95
C GLY A 40 -9.41 -8.54 -15.54
N PRO A 41 -9.90 -7.69 -14.61
CA PRO A 41 -9.13 -6.52 -14.19
C PRO A 41 -7.86 -6.91 -13.44
N HIS A 42 -6.76 -6.24 -13.77
CA HIS A 42 -5.45 -6.44 -13.15
C HIS A 42 -5.06 -5.18 -12.41
N ALA A 43 -4.58 -5.31 -11.18
CA ALA A 43 -4.11 -4.18 -10.39
C ALA A 43 -2.59 -4.15 -10.36
N GLU A 44 -2.01 -3.02 -10.77
CA GLU A 44 -0.59 -2.70 -10.58
C GLU A 44 -0.48 -1.73 -9.43
N ILE A 45 0.25 -2.11 -8.39
CA ILE A 45 0.38 -1.31 -7.17
C ILE A 45 1.84 -0.94 -6.98
N ASP A 46 2.11 0.36 -6.94
CA ASP A 46 3.44 0.86 -6.59
C ASP A 46 3.42 1.23 -5.12
N MET A 47 4.29 0.59 -4.33
CA MET A 47 4.39 0.86 -2.91
C MET A 47 5.84 0.97 -2.48
N THR A 48 6.04 1.56 -1.33
CA THR A 48 7.35 1.64 -0.70
C THR A 48 7.28 1.12 0.73
N LEU A 49 8.40 1.12 1.40
CA LEU A 49 8.52 0.72 2.80
C LEU A 49 9.15 1.86 3.59
N THR A 50 9.07 1.78 4.91
CA THR A 50 9.60 2.83 5.78
C THR A 50 11.13 2.90 5.74
N SER A 51 11.79 1.79 5.41
CA SER A 51 13.24 1.77 5.23
C SER A 51 13.66 0.63 4.30
N PRO A 52 14.81 0.77 3.59
CA PRO A 52 15.29 -0.30 2.71
C PRO A 52 15.64 -1.60 3.42
N GLY A 53 15.96 -1.54 4.71
CA GLY A 53 16.31 -2.71 5.49
C GLY A 53 15.17 -3.34 6.26
N CYS A 54 13.93 -3.08 5.87
CA CYS A 54 12.77 -3.56 6.60
C CYS A 54 12.73 -5.10 6.60
N PRO A 55 12.87 -5.76 7.78
CA PRO A 55 12.91 -7.23 7.82
C PRO A 55 11.56 -7.87 7.57
N VAL A 56 10.47 -7.10 7.64
CA VAL A 56 9.11 -7.59 7.42
C VAL A 56 8.59 -7.27 6.01
N ALA A 57 9.47 -6.81 5.11
CA ALA A 57 9.08 -6.46 3.75
C ALA A 57 8.33 -7.58 3.02
N PRO A 58 8.80 -8.84 3.03
CA PRO A 58 8.06 -9.91 2.36
C PRO A 58 6.67 -10.12 2.93
N GLN A 59 6.50 -9.96 4.24
CA GLN A 59 5.20 -10.11 4.90
C GLN A 59 4.24 -9.00 4.48
N ILE A 60 4.72 -7.76 4.44
CA ILE A 60 3.90 -6.61 4.04
C ILE A 60 3.49 -6.75 2.58
N MET A 61 4.42 -7.11 1.70
CA MET A 61 4.13 -7.26 0.28
C MET A 61 3.14 -8.39 0.03
N ALA A 62 3.29 -9.51 0.71
CA ALA A 62 2.36 -10.64 0.59
C ALA A 62 0.96 -10.26 1.10
N ALA A 63 0.89 -9.55 2.22
CA ALA A 63 -0.39 -9.08 2.77
C ALA A 63 -1.07 -8.09 1.82
N THR A 64 -0.29 -7.19 1.21
CA THR A 64 -0.79 -6.24 0.23
C THR A 64 -1.38 -6.95 -0.98
N HIS A 65 -0.67 -7.96 -1.49
CA HIS A 65 -1.13 -8.75 -2.62
C HIS A 65 -2.47 -9.45 -2.29
N ARG A 66 -2.54 -10.13 -1.14
CA ARG A 66 -3.76 -10.82 -0.72
C ARG A 66 -4.93 -9.88 -0.52
N ALA A 67 -4.68 -8.74 0.12
CA ALA A 67 -5.74 -7.76 0.37
C ALA A 67 -6.27 -7.18 -0.94
N ALA A 68 -5.39 -6.87 -1.88
CA ALA A 68 -5.80 -6.34 -3.19
C ALA A 68 -6.68 -7.34 -3.94
N LEU A 69 -6.41 -8.65 -3.82
CA LEU A 69 -7.23 -9.66 -4.46
C LEU A 69 -8.68 -9.66 -3.94
N THR A 70 -8.89 -9.25 -2.70
CA THR A 70 -10.25 -9.21 -2.13
C THR A 70 -11.11 -8.11 -2.73
N SER A 71 -10.51 -7.16 -3.44
CA SER A 71 -11.25 -6.07 -4.08
C SER A 71 -12.02 -6.49 -5.33
N GLY A 72 -11.76 -7.70 -5.83
CA GLY A 72 -12.45 -8.21 -7.01
C GLY A 72 -11.61 -8.23 -8.28
N VAL A 73 -10.33 -7.86 -8.21
CA VAL A 73 -9.44 -7.96 -9.37
C VAL A 73 -9.06 -9.42 -9.62
N ALA A 74 -8.76 -9.73 -10.88
CA ALA A 74 -8.39 -11.09 -11.29
C ALA A 74 -6.92 -11.39 -10.99
N SER A 75 -6.07 -10.36 -10.99
CA SER A 75 -4.64 -10.52 -10.70
C SER A 75 -4.07 -9.22 -10.12
N VAL A 76 -2.94 -9.36 -9.43
CA VAL A 76 -2.28 -8.24 -8.75
C VAL A 76 -0.77 -8.37 -8.95
N HIS A 77 -0.11 -7.25 -9.21
CA HIS A 77 1.34 -7.16 -9.16
C HIS A 77 1.73 -5.99 -8.27
N VAL A 78 2.58 -6.24 -7.29
CA VAL A 78 3.07 -5.22 -6.35
C VAL A 78 4.50 -4.87 -6.73
N ASN A 79 4.72 -3.59 -7.04
CA ASN A 79 6.05 -3.06 -7.37
C ASN A 79 6.59 -2.32 -6.15
N LEU A 80 7.80 -2.69 -5.72
CA LEU A 80 8.48 -1.99 -4.62
C LEU A 80 9.31 -0.86 -5.24
N VAL A 81 9.03 0.38 -4.84
CA VAL A 81 9.69 1.56 -5.38
C VAL A 81 10.32 2.36 -4.24
N TRP A 82 11.45 3.02 -4.52
CA TRP A 82 12.20 3.79 -3.53
C TRP A 82 12.28 5.27 -3.89
N VAL A 83 11.65 5.67 -4.96
CA VAL A 83 11.63 7.08 -5.42
C VAL A 83 10.19 7.48 -5.68
N PRO A 84 9.68 8.54 -5.06
CA PRO A 84 10.36 9.34 -4.03
C PRO A 84 10.55 8.57 -2.73
N ARG A 85 11.56 8.98 -1.95
CA ARG A 85 11.82 8.37 -0.65
C ARG A 85 10.63 8.66 0.29
N TRP A 86 10.22 7.65 1.05
CA TRP A 86 9.12 7.83 1.99
C TRP A 86 9.51 8.82 3.11
N ASP A 87 8.60 9.76 3.36
CA ASP A 87 8.75 10.75 4.43
C ASP A 87 7.39 10.86 5.13
N PRO A 88 7.31 10.49 6.42
CA PRO A 88 6.03 10.49 7.12
C PRO A 88 5.39 11.89 7.22
N ARG A 89 6.19 12.95 7.18
CA ARG A 89 5.66 14.31 7.21
C ARG A 89 4.94 14.69 5.92
N VAL A 90 5.29 14.03 4.82
CA VAL A 90 4.71 14.30 3.49
C VAL A 90 3.65 13.27 3.13
N HIS A 91 3.91 11.99 3.38
CA HIS A 91 3.13 10.89 2.85
C HIS A 91 2.07 10.34 3.80
N ALA A 92 2.32 10.40 5.12
CA ALA A 92 1.39 9.85 6.10
C ALA A 92 0.18 10.78 6.28
N SER A 93 -0.97 10.18 6.61
CA SER A 93 -2.15 10.94 6.97
C SER A 93 -1.95 11.69 8.29
N ASP A 94 -2.80 12.67 8.57
CA ASP A 94 -2.73 13.40 9.83
C ASP A 94 -2.92 12.46 11.02
N ASP A 95 -3.86 11.52 10.93
CA ASP A 95 -4.09 10.55 12.00
C ASP A 95 -2.86 9.68 12.23
N ALA A 96 -2.21 9.21 11.17
CA ALA A 96 -1.00 8.41 11.28
C ALA A 96 0.16 9.22 11.88
N LYS A 97 0.28 10.49 11.49
CA LYS A 97 1.31 11.38 12.07
C LYS A 97 1.13 11.53 13.57
N MET A 98 -0.11 11.69 14.03
CA MET A 98 -0.41 11.79 15.45
C MET A 98 -0.03 10.50 16.18
N ASP A 99 -0.38 9.36 15.62
CA ASP A 99 -0.08 8.05 16.22
C ASP A 99 1.43 7.80 16.30
N MET A 100 2.20 8.28 15.32
CA MET A 100 3.65 8.12 15.31
C MET A 100 4.39 9.21 16.10
N GLY A 101 3.69 10.26 16.51
CA GLY A 101 4.32 11.40 17.18
C GLY A 101 5.14 12.27 16.24
N VAL A 102 4.78 12.31 14.96
CA VAL A 102 5.46 13.11 13.95
C VAL A 102 4.75 14.46 13.81
N TRP A 103 5.52 15.53 13.91
CA TRP A 103 5.00 16.89 13.80
C TRP A 103 5.76 17.66 12.71
N ASP A 104 5.04 18.49 11.99
CA ASP A 104 5.66 19.38 10.98
C ASP A 104 6.42 20.52 11.62
#